data_1e24e01020c62f127e23c7c5eee2b97f
#
_entry.id   1e24e01020c62f127e23c7c5eee2b97f
#
_cell.length_a   1.000
_cell.length_b   1.000
_cell.length_c   1.000
_cell.angle_alpha   90.00
_cell.angle_beta   90.00
_cell.angle_gamma   90.00
#
_symmetry.space_group_name_H-M   'P 1'
#
loop_
_entity.id
_entity.type
_entity.pdbx_description
1 polymer ?
#
loop_
_entity_poly.entity_id
_entity_poly.type
_entity_poly.pdbx_seq_one_letter_code
_entity_poly.pdbx_strand_id
1 'polypeptide(L)'
;MTGIGETSTHFFHHGSASEPFVFASGDALPGITVAYEMYGKLNARKSNAILLFHALSGSQHAAGYNADVPGLEGRWTEDVKHGWWDLFIGPGKALDTNRWCVICANYLGGCYGSSGPASINPETGKPYGAAFPPVISSDVVRSQAALLDHLGIKKLHAVIG
;
A
#
# COMPACT_ATOMS: atom_id res chain seq x y z
N MET A 1 -3.55 25.44 9.22
CA MET A 1 -4.29 24.19 9.00
C MET A 1 -3.50 23.08 9.68
N THR A 2 -4.13 22.28 10.52
CA THR A 2 -3.49 21.13 11.16
C THR A 2 -3.26 20.05 10.10
N GLY A 3 -2.03 19.57 9.96
CA GLY A 3 -1.69 18.43 9.07
C GLY A 3 -2.15 17.10 9.64
N ILE A 4 -1.84 16.01 8.93
CA ILE A 4 -2.10 14.63 9.38
C ILE A 4 -1.27 14.29 10.64
N GLY A 5 -0.10 14.90 10.81
CA GLY A 5 0.84 14.55 11.87
C GLY A 5 1.68 13.33 11.53
N GLU A 6 2.08 12.59 12.57
CA GLU A 6 2.83 11.34 12.40
C GLU A 6 1.94 10.23 11.89
N THR A 7 2.49 9.43 10.98
CA THR A 7 1.84 8.27 10.36
C THR A 7 2.71 7.02 10.51
N SER A 8 2.14 5.87 10.20
CA SER A 8 2.89 4.62 10.14
C SER A 8 2.39 3.75 9.00
N THR A 9 3.30 3.02 8.37
CA THR A 9 2.96 2.03 7.36
C THR A 9 2.47 0.75 8.03
N HIS A 10 1.36 0.23 7.53
CA HIS A 10 0.82 -1.08 7.88
C HIS A 10 1.18 -2.10 6.80
N PHE A 11 1.20 -3.37 7.19
CA PHE A 11 1.51 -4.48 6.29
C PHE A 11 0.37 -5.48 6.29
N PHE A 12 -0.22 -5.71 5.14
CA PHE A 12 -1.22 -6.74 4.90
C PHE A 12 -0.55 -7.94 4.22
N HIS A 13 -0.67 -9.10 4.84
CA HIS A 13 -0.18 -10.36 4.29
C HIS A 13 -1.33 -11.14 3.68
N HIS A 14 -1.18 -11.61 2.45
CA HIS A 14 -2.21 -12.33 1.71
C HIS A 14 -1.62 -13.53 0.98
N GLY A 15 -2.34 -14.66 1.05
CA GLY A 15 -1.92 -15.93 0.49
C GLY A 15 -1.20 -16.82 1.50
N SER A 16 -1.02 -18.06 1.12
CA SER A 16 -0.31 -19.10 1.86
C SER A 16 0.23 -20.16 0.90
N ALA A 17 0.99 -21.12 1.39
CA ALA A 17 1.46 -22.25 0.57
C ALA A 17 0.30 -23.09 -0.01
N SER A 18 -0.84 -23.19 0.70
CA SER A 18 -2.05 -23.90 0.24
C SER A 18 -2.94 -23.03 -0.64
N GLU A 19 -2.87 -21.71 -0.51
CA GLU A 19 -3.65 -20.73 -1.26
C GLU A 19 -2.74 -19.60 -1.75
N PRO A 20 -1.88 -19.87 -2.75
CA PRO A 20 -0.88 -18.90 -3.20
C PRO A 20 -1.53 -17.73 -3.94
N PHE A 21 -0.85 -16.59 -3.94
CA PHE A 21 -1.21 -15.50 -4.83
C PHE A 21 -0.70 -15.82 -6.24
N VAL A 22 -1.64 -16.01 -7.19
CA VAL A 22 -1.32 -16.34 -8.58
C VAL A 22 -1.31 -15.07 -9.41
N PHE A 23 -0.18 -14.76 -10.06
CA PHE A 23 -0.03 -13.61 -10.96
C PHE A 23 -0.72 -13.89 -12.31
N ALA A 24 -0.97 -12.82 -13.06
CA ALA A 24 -1.56 -12.94 -14.39
C ALA A 24 -0.66 -13.70 -15.39
N SER A 25 0.65 -13.75 -15.13
CA SER A 25 1.59 -14.61 -15.88
C SER A 25 1.38 -16.10 -15.67
N GLY A 26 0.67 -16.50 -14.63
CA GLY A 26 0.54 -17.89 -14.17
C GLY A 26 1.54 -18.28 -13.08
N ASP A 27 2.56 -17.44 -12.83
CA ASP A 27 3.46 -17.64 -11.70
C ASP A 27 2.71 -17.48 -10.38
N ALA A 28 3.23 -18.09 -9.31
CA ALA A 28 2.62 -18.02 -8.01
C ALA A 28 3.65 -17.76 -6.90
N LEU A 29 3.25 -16.99 -5.89
CA LEU A 29 4.00 -16.87 -4.64
C LEU A 29 3.15 -17.42 -3.49
N PRO A 30 3.75 -18.13 -2.53
CA PRO A 30 3.03 -18.67 -1.36
C PRO A 30 2.38 -17.57 -0.52
N GLY A 31 2.83 -16.33 -0.66
CA GLY A 31 2.23 -15.17 -0.01
C GLY A 31 2.83 -13.89 -0.54
N ILE A 32 2.03 -12.84 -0.47
CA ILE A 32 2.44 -11.47 -0.78
C ILE A 32 2.21 -10.57 0.43
N THR A 33 2.98 -9.50 0.49
CA THR A 33 2.80 -8.39 1.44
C THR A 33 2.41 -7.14 0.67
N VAL A 34 1.43 -6.41 1.16
CA VAL A 34 1.05 -5.09 0.66
C VAL A 34 1.27 -4.08 1.78
N ALA A 35 2.19 -3.14 1.59
CA ALA A 35 2.37 -2.02 2.48
C ALA A 35 1.31 -0.95 2.18
N TYR A 36 0.68 -0.39 3.20
CA TYR A 36 -0.35 0.63 3.02
C TYR A 36 -0.41 1.61 4.18
N GLU A 37 -0.96 2.78 3.92
CA GLU A 37 -1.29 3.77 4.94
C GLU A 37 -2.75 4.21 4.83
N MET A 38 -3.31 4.68 5.94
CA MET A 38 -4.68 5.15 6.04
C MET A 38 -4.71 6.53 6.69
N TYR A 39 -5.44 7.46 6.10
CA TYR A 39 -5.61 8.82 6.56
C TYR A 39 -7.08 9.09 6.85
N GLY A 40 -7.39 9.48 8.08
CA GLY A 40 -8.77 9.56 8.59
C GLY A 40 -9.28 8.24 9.15
N LYS A 41 -10.59 8.15 9.38
CA LYS A 41 -11.21 6.98 10.00
C LYS A 41 -12.35 6.44 9.14
N LEU A 42 -12.41 5.11 9.02
CA LEU A 42 -13.58 4.45 8.45
C LEU A 42 -14.81 4.68 9.35
N ASN A 43 -15.92 5.07 8.75
CA ASN A 43 -17.19 5.10 9.45
C ASN A 43 -17.73 3.68 9.73
N ALA A 44 -18.76 3.55 10.57
CA ALA A 44 -19.31 2.25 10.95
C ALA A 44 -19.77 1.40 9.75
N ARG A 45 -20.22 2.05 8.66
CA ARG A 45 -20.65 1.37 7.43
C ARG A 45 -19.49 1.15 6.43
N LYS A 46 -18.29 1.65 6.73
CA LYS A 46 -17.11 1.64 5.83
C LYS A 46 -17.41 2.19 4.42
N SER A 47 -18.34 3.16 4.34
CA SER A 47 -18.81 3.74 3.08
C SER A 47 -18.09 5.02 2.67
N ASN A 48 -17.11 5.48 3.47
CA ASN A 48 -16.33 6.70 3.27
C ASN A 48 -14.88 6.42 2.86
N ALA A 49 -14.60 5.23 2.36
CA ALA A 49 -13.27 4.85 1.92
C ALA A 49 -12.98 5.39 0.52
N ILE A 50 -11.81 6.03 0.35
CA ILE A 50 -11.24 6.45 -0.93
C ILE A 50 -9.95 5.66 -1.13
N LEU A 51 -9.83 4.96 -2.24
CA LEU A 51 -8.59 4.29 -2.64
C LEU A 51 -7.77 5.24 -3.51
N LEU A 52 -6.56 5.51 -3.10
CA LEU A 52 -5.62 6.38 -3.78
C LEU A 52 -4.49 5.55 -4.41
N PHE A 53 -4.31 5.72 -5.72
CA PHE A 53 -3.20 5.14 -6.47
C PHE A 53 -2.07 6.18 -6.60
N HIS A 54 -0.87 5.80 -6.24
CA HIS A 54 0.30 6.66 -6.40
C HIS A 54 0.91 6.55 -7.80
N ALA A 55 1.77 7.50 -8.18
CA ALA A 55 2.54 7.42 -9.42
C ALA A 55 3.49 6.21 -9.38
N LEU A 56 3.98 5.76 -10.55
CA LEU A 56 4.82 4.54 -10.67
C LEU A 56 6.00 4.51 -9.70
N SER A 57 6.65 5.64 -9.48
CA SER A 57 7.79 5.78 -8.55
C SER A 57 7.39 6.22 -7.13
N GLY A 58 6.09 6.30 -6.83
CA GLY A 58 5.59 6.71 -5.53
C GLY A 58 5.57 5.58 -4.51
N SER A 59 4.99 5.88 -3.35
CA SER A 59 4.84 4.96 -2.23
C SER A 59 3.45 5.08 -1.62
N GLN A 60 3.14 4.22 -0.66
CA GLN A 60 1.94 4.30 0.18
C GLN A 60 1.86 5.58 1.03
N HIS A 61 3.00 6.25 1.27
CA HIS A 61 3.09 7.40 2.15
C HIS A 61 2.63 8.68 1.44
N ALA A 62 1.32 8.93 1.42
CA ALA A 62 0.73 10.05 0.70
C ALA A 62 0.60 11.34 1.53
N ALA A 63 0.52 11.25 2.87
CA ALA A 63 0.37 12.44 3.72
C ALA A 63 0.97 12.23 5.12
N GLY A 64 1.30 13.35 5.78
CA GLY A 64 1.89 13.35 7.11
C GLY A 64 3.39 13.11 7.10
N TYR A 65 3.91 12.71 8.25
CA TYR A 65 5.33 12.39 8.45
C TYR A 65 5.46 10.95 8.95
N ASN A 66 6.25 10.15 8.24
CA ASN A 66 6.57 8.78 8.64
C ASN A 66 8.08 8.64 8.83
N ALA A 67 8.51 8.56 10.08
CA ALA A 67 9.93 8.57 10.44
C ALA A 67 10.67 7.33 9.95
N ASP A 68 10.00 6.18 9.90
CA ASP A 68 10.61 4.90 9.59
C ASP A 68 9.58 3.90 9.06
N VAL A 69 10.02 3.06 8.13
CA VAL A 69 9.23 1.92 7.63
C VAL A 69 10.08 0.66 7.78
N PRO A 70 9.65 -0.29 8.60
CA PRO A 70 10.40 -1.51 8.86
C PRO A 70 10.79 -2.26 7.57
N GLY A 71 12.05 -2.66 7.45
CA GLY A 71 12.58 -3.37 6.28
C GLY A 71 12.99 -2.46 5.12
N LEU A 72 12.97 -1.13 5.29
CA LEU A 72 13.36 -0.16 4.27
C LEU A 72 14.63 0.61 4.62
N GLU A 73 15.47 0.05 5.48
CA GLU A 73 16.74 0.68 5.88
C GLU A 73 17.57 1.07 4.65
N GLY A 74 17.99 2.33 4.59
CA GLY A 74 18.73 2.92 3.47
C GLY A 74 17.89 3.28 2.22
N ARG A 75 16.59 2.92 2.19
CA ARG A 75 15.65 3.34 1.12
C ARG A 75 14.62 4.37 1.62
N TRP A 76 14.34 4.39 2.92
CA TRP A 76 13.47 5.38 3.55
C TRP A 76 14.28 6.60 3.98
N THR A 77 14.61 7.45 3.00
CA THR A 77 15.45 8.64 3.17
C THR A 77 14.62 9.85 3.59
N GLU A 78 15.27 10.94 4.02
CA GLU A 78 14.58 12.16 4.45
C GLU A 78 13.58 12.68 3.39
N ASP A 79 13.89 12.54 2.10
CA ASP A 79 13.06 13.04 1.00
C ASP A 79 11.71 12.33 0.89
N VAL A 80 11.58 11.10 1.44
CA VAL A 80 10.34 10.31 1.38
C VAL A 80 9.59 10.24 2.70
N LYS A 81 10.10 10.86 3.78
CA LYS A 81 9.45 10.90 5.08
C LYS A 81 8.24 11.84 5.14
N HIS A 82 8.11 12.76 4.21
CA HIS A 82 6.92 13.60 4.06
C HIS A 82 6.04 13.08 2.94
N GLY A 83 4.75 12.97 3.22
CA GLY A 83 3.78 12.45 2.24
C GLY A 83 3.73 13.30 0.97
N TRP A 84 3.80 12.62 -0.19
CA TRP A 84 3.89 13.27 -1.51
C TRP A 84 2.63 14.06 -1.90
N TRP A 85 1.50 13.85 -1.22
CA TRP A 85 0.23 14.59 -1.39
C TRP A 85 -0.24 15.27 -0.09
N ASP A 86 0.65 15.56 0.83
CA ASP A 86 0.29 16.18 2.11
C ASP A 86 -0.51 17.49 1.95
N LEU A 87 -0.29 18.23 0.86
CA LEU A 87 -1.06 19.45 0.59
C LEU A 87 -2.55 19.18 0.35
N PHE A 88 -2.93 18.01 -0.14
CA PHE A 88 -4.30 17.67 -0.53
C PHE A 88 -5.04 16.81 0.49
N ILE A 89 -4.32 16.06 1.34
CA ILE A 89 -4.88 15.12 2.31
C ILE A 89 -4.77 15.69 3.72
N GLY A 90 -5.86 15.76 4.45
CA GLY A 90 -5.86 16.22 5.83
C GLY A 90 -7.17 16.88 6.25
N PRO A 91 -7.29 17.26 7.53
CA PRO A 91 -8.49 17.93 8.03
C PRO A 91 -8.76 19.25 7.28
N GLY A 92 -9.93 19.36 6.66
CA GLY A 92 -10.35 20.54 5.90
C GLY A 92 -9.63 20.75 4.56
N LYS A 93 -8.81 19.81 4.11
CA LYS A 93 -8.16 19.82 2.79
C LYS A 93 -9.09 19.21 1.72
N ALA A 94 -8.64 19.13 0.46
CA ALA A 94 -9.42 18.57 -0.65
C ALA A 94 -9.90 17.13 -0.37
N LEU A 95 -9.03 16.30 0.16
CA LEU A 95 -9.36 15.00 0.72
C LEU A 95 -9.46 15.15 2.24
N ASP A 96 -10.61 15.67 2.67
CA ASP A 96 -10.87 16.00 4.09
C ASP A 96 -10.99 14.74 4.94
N THR A 97 -9.99 14.50 5.77
CA THR A 97 -9.91 13.32 6.65
C THR A 97 -10.87 13.36 7.83
N ASN A 98 -11.60 14.47 8.07
CA ASN A 98 -12.76 14.49 8.97
C ASN A 98 -13.95 13.74 8.37
N ARG A 99 -14.02 13.59 7.05
CA ARG A 99 -15.12 12.97 6.31
C ARG A 99 -14.73 11.64 5.68
N TRP A 100 -13.52 11.56 5.14
CA TRP A 100 -13.06 10.46 4.31
C TRP A 100 -11.93 9.69 5.00
N CYS A 101 -11.88 8.40 4.74
CA CYS A 101 -10.72 7.58 5.01
C CYS A 101 -10.01 7.31 3.67
N VAL A 102 -8.88 7.97 3.48
CA VAL A 102 -8.04 7.77 2.29
C VAL A 102 -7.08 6.62 2.55
N ILE A 103 -7.04 5.65 1.67
CA ILE A 103 -6.18 4.46 1.74
C ILE A 103 -5.24 4.52 0.55
N CYS A 104 -3.94 4.50 0.81
CA CYS A 104 -2.92 4.41 -0.22
C CYS A 104 -2.10 3.14 0.01
N ALA A 105 -2.03 2.28 -1.00
CA ALA A 105 -1.31 1.01 -0.93
C ALA A 105 -0.16 1.00 -1.94
N ASN A 106 1.02 0.56 -1.50
CA ASN A 106 2.18 0.40 -2.37
C ASN A 106 1.99 -0.78 -3.31
N TYR A 107 2.39 -0.62 -4.56
CA TYR A 107 2.22 -1.64 -5.59
C TYR A 107 3.10 -2.87 -5.35
N LEU A 108 2.60 -4.03 -5.75
CA LEU A 108 3.44 -5.21 -5.92
C LEU A 108 4.55 -4.91 -6.93
N GLY A 109 5.75 -5.42 -6.69
CA GLY A 109 6.92 -5.12 -7.50
C GLY A 109 7.63 -3.82 -7.09
N GLY A 110 7.00 -3.00 -6.24
CA GLY A 110 7.56 -1.75 -5.71
C GLY A 110 8.67 -1.99 -4.68
N CYS A 111 9.36 -0.91 -4.30
CA CYS A 111 10.50 -0.97 -3.38
C CYS A 111 10.20 -0.43 -1.97
N TYR A 112 8.95 -0.03 -1.68
CA TYR A 112 8.57 0.63 -0.42
C TYR A 112 7.70 -0.25 0.49
N GLY A 113 8.07 -1.54 0.62
CA GLY A 113 7.52 -2.45 1.63
C GLY A 113 6.53 -3.50 1.12
N SER A 114 5.94 -3.33 -0.06
CA SER A 114 5.20 -4.42 -0.71
C SER A 114 6.14 -5.45 -1.30
N SER A 115 5.64 -6.69 -1.49
CA SER A 115 6.42 -7.76 -2.13
C SER A 115 6.90 -7.34 -3.51
N GLY A 116 8.18 -7.57 -3.76
CA GLY A 116 8.85 -7.18 -4.99
C GLY A 116 10.18 -7.92 -5.16
N PRO A 117 10.98 -7.58 -6.17
CA PRO A 117 12.27 -8.22 -6.43
C PRO A 117 13.25 -8.21 -5.25
N ALA A 118 13.15 -7.21 -4.36
CA ALA A 118 13.99 -7.14 -3.16
C ALA A 118 13.51 -8.03 -2.00
N SER A 119 12.30 -8.59 -2.09
CA SER A 119 11.77 -9.50 -1.07
C SER A 119 12.55 -10.80 -1.03
N ILE A 120 12.71 -11.35 0.18
CA ILE A 120 13.45 -12.61 0.37
C ILE A 120 12.59 -13.78 -0.11
N ASN A 121 13.17 -14.58 -1.00
CA ASN A 121 12.58 -15.85 -1.40
C ASN A 121 12.78 -16.86 -0.25
N PRO A 122 11.69 -17.41 0.33
CA PRO A 122 11.80 -18.33 1.46
C PRO A 122 12.52 -19.64 1.13
N GLU A 123 12.55 -20.04 -0.12
CA GLU A 123 13.23 -21.28 -0.56
C GLU A 123 14.75 -21.11 -0.61
N THR A 124 15.22 -19.93 -0.98
CA THR A 124 16.67 -19.69 -1.18
C THR A 124 17.32 -18.85 -0.10
N GLY A 125 16.52 -18.16 0.73
CA GLY A 125 16.98 -17.18 1.71
C GLY A 125 17.62 -15.92 1.10
N LYS A 126 17.46 -15.70 -0.20
CA LYS A 126 18.03 -14.56 -0.95
C LYS A 126 16.91 -13.74 -1.60
N PRO A 127 17.17 -12.46 -1.97
CA PRO A 127 16.21 -11.69 -2.75
C PRO A 127 15.79 -12.44 -4.03
N TYR A 128 14.49 -12.29 -4.38
CA TYR A 128 13.99 -12.86 -5.63
C TYR A 128 14.75 -12.32 -6.87
N GLY A 129 15.10 -11.04 -6.87
CA GLY A 129 15.73 -10.41 -8.03
C GLY A 129 14.90 -10.60 -9.30
N ALA A 130 15.54 -11.10 -10.37
CA ALA A 130 14.90 -11.37 -11.65
C ALA A 130 13.94 -12.59 -11.63
N ALA A 131 13.94 -13.38 -10.56
CA ALA A 131 13.00 -14.49 -10.38
C ALA A 131 11.65 -14.04 -9.77
N PHE A 132 11.50 -12.77 -9.41
CA PHE A 132 10.20 -12.24 -8.98
C PHE A 132 9.23 -12.24 -10.17
N PRO A 133 7.98 -12.72 -9.99
CA PRO A 133 7.00 -12.76 -11.06
C PRO A 133 6.80 -11.39 -11.72
N PRO A 134 6.62 -11.32 -13.04
CA PRO A 134 6.26 -10.08 -13.71
C PRO A 134 4.91 -9.59 -13.21
N VAL A 135 4.84 -8.32 -12.83
CA VAL A 135 3.64 -7.67 -12.29
C VAL A 135 2.99 -6.81 -13.36
N ILE A 136 1.71 -7.00 -13.58
CA ILE A 136 0.90 -6.13 -14.43
C ILE A 136 -0.21 -5.44 -13.62
N SER A 137 -0.90 -4.48 -14.21
CA SER A 137 -1.91 -3.66 -13.52
C SER A 137 -3.02 -4.50 -12.86
N SER A 138 -3.42 -5.64 -13.46
CA SER A 138 -4.43 -6.52 -12.86
C SER A 138 -3.94 -7.19 -11.57
N ASP A 139 -2.64 -7.46 -11.43
CA ASP A 139 -2.06 -8.02 -10.20
C ASP A 139 -2.08 -6.99 -9.09
N VAL A 140 -1.74 -5.73 -9.42
CA VAL A 140 -1.83 -4.60 -8.49
C VAL A 140 -3.28 -4.43 -8.02
N VAL A 141 -4.24 -4.40 -8.94
CA VAL A 141 -5.66 -4.25 -8.60
C VAL A 141 -6.15 -5.40 -7.72
N ARG A 142 -5.80 -6.65 -8.02
CA ARG A 142 -6.21 -7.82 -7.23
C ARG A 142 -5.62 -7.81 -5.81
N SER A 143 -4.36 -7.43 -5.67
CA SER A 143 -3.73 -7.32 -4.35
C SER A 143 -4.38 -6.24 -3.49
N GLN A 144 -4.76 -5.11 -4.09
CA GLN A 144 -5.45 -4.03 -3.39
C GLN A 144 -6.92 -4.38 -3.11
N ALA A 145 -7.59 -5.12 -3.99
CA ALA A 145 -8.93 -5.66 -3.71
C ALA A 145 -8.91 -6.60 -2.50
N ALA A 146 -7.92 -7.49 -2.41
CA ALA A 146 -7.73 -8.36 -1.24
C ALA A 146 -7.50 -7.54 0.05
N LEU A 147 -6.72 -6.45 -0.02
CA LEU A 147 -6.57 -5.52 1.11
C LEU A 147 -7.91 -4.90 1.52
N LEU A 148 -8.72 -4.44 0.56
CA LEU A 148 -10.03 -3.85 0.85
C LEU A 148 -10.97 -4.88 1.50
N ASP A 149 -10.96 -6.13 1.04
CA ASP A 149 -11.72 -7.22 1.65
C ASP A 149 -11.26 -7.49 3.09
N HIS A 150 -9.95 -7.52 3.34
CA HIS A 150 -9.37 -7.62 4.69
C HIS A 150 -9.85 -6.48 5.61
N LEU A 151 -9.87 -5.26 5.11
CA LEU A 151 -10.37 -4.10 5.83
C LEU A 151 -11.91 -4.10 5.97
N GLY A 152 -12.59 -5.06 5.31
CA GLY A 152 -14.05 -5.20 5.32
C GLY A 152 -14.77 -4.11 4.53
N ILE A 153 -14.12 -3.52 3.54
CA ILE A 153 -14.67 -2.44 2.68
C ILE A 153 -15.31 -3.10 1.46
N LYS A 154 -16.63 -3.09 1.40
CA LYS A 154 -17.40 -3.71 0.30
C LYS A 154 -17.64 -2.76 -0.88
N LYS A 155 -17.55 -1.45 -0.65
CA LYS A 155 -17.75 -0.43 -1.67
C LYS A 155 -16.91 0.80 -1.34
N LEU A 156 -16.12 1.23 -2.32
CA LEU A 156 -15.39 2.48 -2.25
C LEU A 156 -16.31 3.67 -2.51
N HIS A 157 -16.06 4.79 -1.85
CA HIS A 157 -16.67 6.07 -2.19
C HIS A 157 -16.11 6.60 -3.49
N ALA A 158 -14.78 6.52 -3.65
CA ALA A 158 -14.07 6.94 -4.86
C ALA A 158 -12.77 6.16 -5.03
N VAL A 159 -12.25 6.19 -6.24
CA VAL A 159 -10.88 5.80 -6.62
C VAL A 159 -10.23 7.01 -7.26
N ILE A 160 -9.00 7.32 -6.87
CA ILE A 160 -8.23 8.48 -7.33
C ILE A 160 -6.83 7.98 -7.70
N GLY A 161 -6.28 8.50 -8.81
CA GLY A 161 -4.92 8.21 -9.26
C GLY A 161 -4.48 9.16 -10.37
#